data_e3f2a674da1bc87d917cdee12a33df22
#
_entry.id   e3f2a674da1bc87d917cdee12a33df22
#
_cell.length_a   1.000
_cell.length_b   1.000
_cell.length_c   1.000
_cell.angle_alpha   90.00
_cell.angle_beta   90.00
_cell.angle_gamma   90.00
#
_symmetry.space_group_name_H-M   'P 1'
#
loop_
_entity.id
_entity.type
_entity.pdbx_description
1 polymer ?
#
loop_
_entity_poly.entity_id
_entity_poly.type
_entity_poly.pdbx_seq_one_letter_code
_entity_poly.pdbx_strand_id
1 'polypeptide(L)'
;VAVWIVVAAVAVTVGVVAVTRVGATLSDRGPLGNQAARNDLREGRASPDPAAPMVERTFTEEFGEIDVACQGAFAIGLDVRPDEAQGWRTISFETEPDDDIDAVFAKGDRSIEIEVFCNLGEPAVSEVERSTLAE
;
A
#
# COMPACT_ATOMS: atom_id res chain seq x y z
N VAL A 1 -6.19 43.09 26.56
CA VAL A 1 -6.06 42.89 25.10
C VAL A 1 -4.84 42.04 24.78
N ALA A 2 -3.65 42.32 25.34
CA ALA A 2 -2.40 41.59 25.06
C ALA A 2 -2.48 40.08 25.39
N VAL A 3 -3.10 39.71 26.52
CA VAL A 3 -3.23 38.31 26.96
C VAL A 3 -4.07 37.47 25.95
N TRP A 4 -5.11 38.04 25.38
CA TRP A 4 -5.95 37.34 24.39
C TRP A 4 -5.22 37.11 23.06
N ILE A 5 -4.34 38.00 22.66
CA ILE A 5 -3.55 37.84 21.44
C ILE A 5 -2.54 36.70 21.61
N VAL A 6 -1.90 36.58 22.79
CA VAL A 6 -0.95 35.50 23.08
C VAL A 6 -1.65 34.14 23.10
N VAL A 7 -2.83 34.03 23.76
CA VAL A 7 -3.62 32.78 23.80
C VAL A 7 -4.05 32.36 22.40
N ALA A 8 -4.52 33.29 21.57
CA ALA A 8 -4.93 33.00 20.21
C ALA A 8 -3.72 32.53 19.34
N ALA A 9 -2.56 33.17 19.48
CA ALA A 9 -1.36 32.79 18.75
C ALA A 9 -0.88 31.38 19.13
N VAL A 10 -0.91 31.01 20.42
CA VAL A 10 -0.56 29.66 20.89
C VAL A 10 -1.55 28.62 20.37
N ALA A 11 -2.85 28.90 20.40
CA ALA A 11 -3.85 27.98 19.90
C ALA A 11 -3.72 27.70 18.38
N VAL A 12 -3.42 28.73 17.60
CA VAL A 12 -3.18 28.60 16.14
C VAL A 12 -1.92 27.80 15.88
N THR A 13 -0.84 28.03 16.61
CA THR A 13 0.43 27.31 16.41
C THR A 13 0.29 25.82 16.76
N VAL A 14 -0.39 25.49 17.85
CA VAL A 14 -0.67 24.09 18.23
C VAL A 14 -1.57 23.42 17.20
N GLY A 15 -2.58 24.12 16.71
CA GLY A 15 -3.47 23.63 15.67
C GLY A 15 -2.75 23.31 14.36
N VAL A 16 -1.88 24.20 13.89
CA VAL A 16 -1.09 24.00 12.66
C VAL A 16 -0.13 22.82 12.79
N VAL A 17 0.58 22.71 13.93
CA VAL A 17 1.50 21.59 14.18
C VAL A 17 0.76 20.26 14.27
N ALA A 18 -0.42 20.21 14.88
CA ALA A 18 -1.23 19.00 14.94
C ALA A 18 -1.71 18.56 13.54
N VAL A 19 -2.20 19.49 12.74
CA VAL A 19 -2.68 19.19 11.37
C VAL A 19 -1.53 18.75 10.46
N THR A 20 -0.35 19.37 10.54
CA THR A 20 0.79 18.96 9.71
C THR A 20 1.34 17.59 10.11
N ARG A 21 1.35 17.23 11.39
CA ARG A 21 1.78 15.91 11.84
C ARG A 21 0.77 14.80 11.47
N VAL A 22 -0.53 15.06 11.60
CA VAL A 22 -1.57 14.12 11.19
C VAL A 22 -1.60 14.00 9.67
N GLY A 23 -1.44 15.07 8.92
CA GLY A 23 -1.36 15.06 7.47
C GLY A 23 -0.18 14.22 6.94
N ALA A 24 1.00 14.35 7.56
CA ALA A 24 2.17 13.55 7.18
C ALA A 24 1.98 12.04 7.42
N THR A 25 1.29 11.66 8.51
CA THR A 25 1.00 10.24 8.79
C THR A 25 -0.13 9.65 7.96
N LEU A 26 -0.99 10.48 7.37
CA LEU A 26 -2.07 10.04 6.47
C LEU A 26 -1.61 9.97 5.01
N SER A 27 -0.58 10.69 4.64
CA SER A 27 -0.02 10.65 3.27
C SER A 27 0.66 9.32 2.95
N ASP A 28 1.14 8.59 3.97
CA ASP A 28 1.77 7.26 3.81
C ASP A 28 0.79 6.09 4.12
N ARG A 29 -0.48 6.36 4.35
CA ARG A 29 -1.49 5.37 4.78
C ARG A 29 -2.78 5.41 3.96
N GLY A 30 -2.73 5.95 2.77
CA GLY A 30 -3.95 6.09 1.98
C GLY A 30 -4.17 4.92 1.00
N PRO A 31 -5.43 4.66 0.59
CA PRO A 31 -5.76 3.72 -0.50
C PRO A 31 -5.28 4.21 -1.87
N LEU A 32 -4.40 5.17 -1.91
CA LEU A 32 -3.85 5.80 -3.11
C LEU A 32 -2.36 5.47 -3.33
N GLY A 33 -1.84 4.43 -2.65
CA GLY A 33 -0.45 4.01 -2.77
C GLY A 33 0.56 4.99 -2.12
N ASN A 34 1.84 4.70 -2.27
CA ASN A 34 2.91 5.48 -1.66
C ASN A 34 3.23 6.72 -2.49
N GLN A 35 3.01 7.92 -1.94
CA GLN A 35 3.29 9.20 -2.62
C GLN A 35 4.75 9.35 -3.05
N ALA A 36 5.70 8.73 -2.32
CA ALA A 36 7.12 8.76 -2.67
C ALA A 36 7.38 7.95 -3.94
N ALA A 37 6.85 6.71 -4.04
CA ALA A 37 6.94 5.89 -5.25
C ALA A 37 6.30 6.60 -6.45
N ARG A 38 5.10 7.17 -6.28
CA ARG A 38 4.43 7.95 -7.35
C ARG A 38 5.24 9.14 -7.82
N ASN A 39 5.91 9.84 -6.91
CA ASN A 39 6.77 10.96 -7.29
C ASN A 39 7.98 10.46 -8.08
N ASP A 40 8.59 9.35 -7.65
CA ASP A 40 9.72 8.73 -8.34
C ASP A 40 9.34 8.23 -9.74
N LEU A 41 8.15 7.59 -9.87
CA LEU A 41 7.60 7.19 -11.17
C LEU A 41 7.34 8.40 -12.09
N ARG A 42 6.78 9.50 -11.56
CA ARG A 42 6.55 10.75 -12.33
C ARG A 42 7.85 11.41 -12.76
N GLU A 43 8.91 11.27 -11.97
CA GLU A 43 10.25 11.78 -12.28
C GLU A 43 11.06 10.83 -13.19
N GLY A 44 10.44 9.72 -13.64
CA GLY A 44 11.06 8.72 -14.52
C GLY A 44 12.03 7.78 -13.80
N ARG A 45 12.02 7.76 -12.47
CA ARG A 45 12.72 6.77 -11.65
C ARG A 45 11.81 5.57 -11.43
N ALA A 46 11.73 4.69 -12.42
CA ALA A 46 10.88 3.50 -12.38
C ALA A 46 11.50 2.31 -11.61
N SER A 47 12.55 2.55 -10.83
CA SER A 47 13.25 1.48 -10.11
C SER A 47 13.62 1.93 -8.72
N PRO A 48 13.47 1.06 -7.71
CA PRO A 48 13.89 1.34 -6.35
C PRO A 48 15.39 1.56 -6.26
N ASP A 49 15.84 2.32 -5.26
CA ASP A 49 17.27 2.46 -4.95
C ASP A 49 17.82 1.10 -4.50
N PRO A 50 18.82 0.52 -5.19
CA PRO A 50 19.40 -0.77 -4.82
C PRO A 50 20.04 -0.77 -3.42
N ALA A 51 20.39 0.39 -2.88
CA ALA A 51 20.94 0.54 -1.53
C ALA A 51 19.85 0.59 -0.44
N ALA A 52 18.58 0.76 -0.81
CA ALA A 52 17.49 0.70 0.15
C ALA A 52 17.28 -0.73 0.68
N PRO A 53 17.02 -0.91 1.98
CA PRO A 53 16.75 -2.23 2.54
C PRO A 53 15.49 -2.83 1.88
N MET A 54 15.52 -4.13 1.63
CA MET A 54 14.37 -4.90 1.16
C MET A 54 13.72 -5.60 2.34
N VAL A 55 12.42 -5.40 2.52
CA VAL A 55 11.61 -6.04 3.57
C VAL A 55 10.53 -6.87 2.89
N GLU A 56 10.50 -8.16 3.19
CA GLU A 56 9.57 -9.11 2.60
C GLU A 56 8.48 -9.50 3.59
N ARG A 57 7.28 -9.76 3.08
CA ARG A 57 6.16 -10.30 3.86
C ARG A 57 5.30 -11.22 3.02
N THR A 58 4.87 -12.33 3.64
CA THR A 58 3.85 -13.23 3.11
C THR A 58 2.48 -12.81 3.65
N PHE A 59 1.51 -12.72 2.76
CA PHE A 59 0.09 -12.55 3.10
C PHE A 59 -0.65 -13.84 2.78
N THR A 60 -1.39 -14.36 3.76
CA THR A 60 -2.18 -15.60 3.65
C THR A 60 -3.66 -15.26 3.80
N GLU A 61 -4.45 -15.64 2.82
CA GLU A 61 -5.90 -15.45 2.77
C GLU A 61 -6.59 -16.73 2.25
N GLU A 62 -7.91 -16.71 2.11
CA GLU A 62 -8.67 -17.86 1.60
C GLU A 62 -8.28 -18.29 0.16
N PHE A 63 -7.66 -17.43 -0.60
CA PHE A 63 -7.18 -17.72 -1.96
C PHE A 63 -5.82 -18.44 -1.99
N GLY A 64 -5.06 -18.45 -0.88
CA GLY A 64 -3.70 -18.95 -0.78
C GLY A 64 -2.74 -17.90 -0.22
N GLU A 65 -1.56 -17.76 -0.81
CA GLU A 65 -0.49 -16.90 -0.32
C GLU A 65 0.09 -16.04 -1.43
N ILE A 66 0.51 -14.82 -1.07
CA ILE A 66 1.35 -13.94 -1.90
C ILE A 66 2.56 -13.47 -1.09
N ASP A 67 3.71 -13.39 -1.73
CA ASP A 67 4.92 -12.80 -1.18
C ASP A 67 5.17 -11.46 -1.85
N VAL A 68 5.27 -10.41 -1.05
CA VAL A 68 5.54 -9.05 -1.52
C VAL A 68 6.71 -8.47 -0.74
N ALA A 69 7.60 -7.78 -1.43
CA ALA A 69 8.69 -7.03 -0.82
C ALA A 69 8.48 -5.53 -0.96
N CYS A 70 9.01 -4.78 -0.01
CA CYS A 70 9.22 -3.34 -0.14
C CYS A 70 10.71 -3.04 -0.24
N GLN A 71 11.09 -2.25 -1.24
CA GLN A 71 12.41 -1.66 -1.33
C GLN A 71 12.28 -0.14 -1.36
N GLY A 72 12.51 0.49 -0.20
CA GLY A 72 12.14 1.88 0.02
C GLY A 72 10.62 2.08 -0.06
N ALA A 73 10.17 2.86 -1.02
CA ALA A 73 8.76 3.16 -1.25
C ALA A 73 8.09 2.25 -2.29
N PHE A 74 8.86 1.43 -2.99
CA PHE A 74 8.37 0.56 -4.05
C PHE A 74 7.94 -0.81 -3.51
N ALA A 75 6.75 -1.23 -3.89
CA ALA A 75 6.27 -2.60 -3.71
C ALA A 75 6.71 -3.47 -4.90
N ILE A 76 7.04 -4.72 -4.63
CA ILE A 76 7.54 -5.68 -5.62
C ILE A 76 6.87 -7.02 -5.34
N GLY A 77 6.13 -7.56 -6.29
CA GLY A 77 5.57 -8.90 -6.19
C GLY A 77 6.65 -9.97 -6.40
N LEU A 78 6.82 -10.87 -5.46
CA LEU A 78 7.86 -11.89 -5.48
C LEU A 78 7.33 -13.25 -5.94
N ASP A 79 6.24 -13.72 -5.34
CA ASP A 79 5.67 -15.05 -5.62
C ASP A 79 4.18 -15.09 -5.28
N VAL A 80 3.46 -16.01 -5.93
CA VAL A 80 2.04 -16.23 -5.74
C VAL A 80 1.73 -17.73 -5.73
N ARG A 81 1.04 -18.17 -4.69
CA ARG A 81 0.68 -19.58 -4.46
C ARG A 81 -0.82 -19.69 -4.17
N PRO A 82 -1.68 -19.83 -5.22
CA PRO A 82 -3.11 -20.02 -5.01
C PRO A 82 -3.40 -21.36 -4.33
N ASP A 83 -4.44 -21.42 -3.50
CA ASP A 83 -4.95 -22.68 -2.94
C ASP A 83 -5.75 -23.46 -4.00
N GLU A 84 -5.03 -24.14 -4.88
CA GLU A 84 -5.60 -24.96 -5.95
C GLU A 84 -6.44 -26.13 -5.41
N ALA A 85 -6.12 -26.64 -4.21
CA ALA A 85 -6.89 -27.71 -3.59
C ALA A 85 -8.30 -27.25 -3.22
N GLN A 86 -8.46 -25.95 -2.93
CA GLN A 86 -9.75 -25.31 -2.71
C GLN A 86 -10.38 -24.77 -4.00
N GLY A 87 -9.71 -24.89 -5.13
CA GLY A 87 -10.18 -24.45 -6.44
C GLY A 87 -9.87 -22.99 -6.78
N TRP A 88 -8.98 -22.34 -6.03
CA TRP A 88 -8.49 -21.01 -6.36
C TRP A 88 -7.45 -21.06 -7.47
N ARG A 89 -7.41 -20.01 -8.27
CA ARG A 89 -6.41 -19.80 -9.32
C ARG A 89 -6.04 -18.34 -9.39
N THR A 90 -4.81 -18.04 -9.73
CA THR A 90 -4.35 -16.67 -10.02
C THR A 90 -4.86 -16.23 -11.38
N ILE A 91 -5.42 -15.03 -11.46
CA ILE A 91 -5.83 -14.36 -12.71
C ILE A 91 -4.74 -13.38 -13.14
N SER A 92 -4.27 -12.55 -12.21
CA SER A 92 -3.17 -11.61 -12.41
C SER A 92 -2.35 -11.48 -11.14
N PHE A 93 -1.08 -11.18 -11.30
CA PHE A 93 -0.17 -10.85 -10.22
C PHE A 93 0.90 -9.92 -10.78
N GLU A 94 1.03 -8.74 -10.20
CA GLU A 94 2.04 -7.77 -10.60
C GLU A 94 3.37 -8.08 -9.93
N THR A 95 4.46 -8.03 -10.70
CA THR A 95 5.81 -8.35 -10.24
C THR A 95 6.80 -7.20 -10.47
N GLU A 96 6.44 -6.21 -11.29
CA GLU A 96 7.25 -5.04 -11.53
C GLU A 96 7.20 -4.10 -10.32
N PRO A 97 8.30 -3.42 -9.97
CA PRO A 97 8.28 -2.43 -8.89
C PRO A 97 7.32 -1.27 -9.19
N ASP A 98 6.35 -1.04 -8.30
CA ASP A 98 5.37 0.03 -8.43
C ASP A 98 5.04 0.66 -7.06
N ASP A 99 4.10 1.60 -7.00
CA ASP A 99 3.63 2.19 -5.74
C ASP A 99 2.77 1.21 -4.92
N ASP A 100 2.17 0.22 -5.57
CA ASP A 100 1.45 -0.92 -4.99
C ASP A 100 1.58 -2.16 -5.88
N ILE A 101 1.13 -3.31 -5.40
CA ILE A 101 1.07 -4.58 -6.12
C ILE A 101 -0.34 -5.11 -6.04
N ASP A 102 -0.93 -5.38 -7.21
CA ASP A 102 -2.23 -5.98 -7.34
C ASP A 102 -2.13 -7.48 -7.65
N ALA A 103 -2.95 -8.27 -6.95
CA ALA A 103 -3.14 -9.68 -7.25
C ALA A 103 -4.63 -10.01 -7.30
N VAL A 104 -5.06 -10.67 -8.36
CA VAL A 104 -6.44 -11.11 -8.57
C VAL A 104 -6.52 -12.63 -8.61
N PHE A 105 -7.42 -13.17 -7.80
CA PHE A 105 -7.70 -14.61 -7.72
C PHE A 105 -9.14 -14.88 -8.07
N ALA A 106 -9.43 -16.06 -8.62
CA ALA A 106 -10.79 -16.48 -8.91
C ALA A 106 -11.04 -17.95 -8.51
N LYS A 107 -12.29 -18.21 -8.12
CA LYS A 107 -12.83 -19.53 -7.81
C LYS A 107 -14.31 -19.60 -8.20
N GLY A 108 -14.62 -20.33 -9.28
CA GLY A 108 -15.98 -20.33 -9.85
C GLY A 108 -16.40 -18.93 -10.29
N ASP A 109 -17.48 -18.42 -9.72
CA ASP A 109 -18.05 -17.10 -9.94
C ASP A 109 -17.51 -16.02 -8.98
N ARG A 110 -16.62 -16.39 -8.07
CA ARG A 110 -16.03 -15.48 -7.08
C ARG A 110 -14.67 -14.99 -7.52
N SER A 111 -14.37 -13.72 -7.24
CA SER A 111 -13.02 -13.15 -7.34
C SER A 111 -12.63 -12.42 -6.06
N ILE A 112 -11.35 -12.43 -5.78
CA ILE A 112 -10.71 -11.65 -4.72
C ILE A 112 -9.56 -10.89 -5.37
N GLU A 113 -9.55 -9.59 -5.12
CA GLU A 113 -8.44 -8.70 -5.44
C GLU A 113 -7.81 -8.25 -4.13
N ILE A 114 -6.49 -8.31 -4.05
CA ILE A 114 -5.71 -7.81 -2.93
C ILE A 114 -4.69 -6.80 -3.44
N GLU A 115 -4.69 -5.62 -2.82
CA GLU A 115 -3.73 -4.55 -3.08
C GLU A 115 -2.77 -4.44 -1.90
N VAL A 116 -1.46 -4.45 -2.19
CA VAL A 116 -0.39 -4.34 -1.19
C VAL A 116 0.53 -3.19 -1.53
N PHE A 117 0.71 -2.27 -0.61
CA PHE A 117 1.59 -1.10 -0.74
C PHE A 117 2.69 -1.11 0.32
N CYS A 118 3.67 -0.20 0.18
CA CYS A 118 4.72 -0.03 1.17
C CYS A 118 4.35 1.05 2.20
N ASN A 119 4.11 0.64 3.43
CA ASN A 119 3.86 1.54 4.56
C ASN A 119 5.15 1.67 5.39
N LEU A 120 5.81 2.82 5.28
CA LEU A 120 7.09 3.08 5.96
C LEU A 120 8.17 2.03 5.66
N GLY A 121 8.19 1.53 4.41
CA GLY A 121 9.15 0.53 3.94
C GLY A 121 8.77 -0.93 4.29
N GLU A 122 7.58 -1.18 4.82
CA GLU A 122 7.08 -2.53 5.11
C GLU A 122 5.82 -2.83 4.29
N PRO A 123 5.68 -4.05 3.72
CA PRO A 123 4.46 -4.44 3.00
C PRO A 123 3.24 -4.43 3.91
N ALA A 124 2.17 -3.78 3.45
CA ALA A 124 0.89 -3.68 4.15
C ALA A 124 -0.27 -3.77 3.15
N VAL A 125 -1.32 -4.48 3.50
CA VAL A 125 -2.54 -4.55 2.70
C VAL A 125 -3.28 -3.21 2.81
N SER A 126 -3.59 -2.61 1.67
CA SER A 126 -4.45 -1.42 1.58
C SER A 126 -5.90 -1.79 1.42
N GLU A 127 -6.19 -2.77 0.57
CA GLU A 127 -7.54 -3.20 0.24
C GLU A 127 -7.61 -4.71 -0.06
N VAL A 128 -8.75 -5.32 0.28
CA VAL A 128 -9.14 -6.65 -0.19
C VAL A 128 -10.58 -6.56 -0.70
N GLU A 129 -10.73 -6.56 -2.01
CA GLU A 129 -12.04 -6.55 -2.65
C GLU A 129 -12.51 -7.99 -2.95
N ARG A 130 -13.77 -8.27 -2.63
CA ARG A 130 -14.42 -9.54 -2.91
C ARG A 130 -15.62 -9.32 -3.80
N SER A 131 -15.59 -9.91 -4.99
CA SER A 131 -16.63 -9.76 -5.98
C SER A 131 -17.24 -11.11 -6.34
N THR A 132 -18.52 -11.09 -6.71
CA THR A 132 -19.21 -12.24 -7.31
C THR A 132 -19.64 -11.83 -8.70
N LEU A 133 -19.20 -12.59 -9.69
CA LEU A 133 -19.61 -12.38 -11.08
C LEU A 133 -21.10 -12.76 -11.20
N ALA A 134 -21.95 -11.79 -11.49
CA ALA A 134 -23.35 -12.06 -11.79
C ALA A 134 -23.44 -12.79 -13.15
N GLU A 135 -24.21 -13.90 -13.18
CA GLU A 135 -24.59 -14.56 -14.43
C GLU A 135 -25.48 -13.67 -15.30
#